data_219ce58765b83df1a7478d85bde3aa4b
#
_entry.id   219ce58765b83df1a7478d85bde3aa4b
#
_cell.length_a   1.000
_cell.length_b   1.000
_cell.length_c   1.000
_cell.angle_alpha   90.00
_cell.angle_beta   90.00
_cell.angle_gamma   90.00
#
_symmetry.space_group_name_H-M   'P 1'
#
loop_
_entity.id
_entity.type
_entity.pdbx_description
1 polymer ?
#
loop_
_entity_poly.entity_id
_entity_poly.type
_entity_poly.pdbx_seq_one_letter_code
_entity_poly.pdbx_strand_id
1 'polypeptide(L)'
;MCFCIHSAPTCHLSGADTVQLLEGKIKMASRDGNYTAFYVAEPFNSSSLGAYATKDFCYYSMLRAWKGADDTFPFYDSHNTTYNVRDGSDWDLTLKPRLRERIRNSKNIVFFLSSNTANSRAVKEEIDYGINDQGLPVIVIYPEYDSKESLLKNGALKQEVKALWDKLPIFKNSMNKVPTLHIPLNKGVIATSLRNAEFMIASKKASNVYRYN
;
A
#
# COMPACT_ATOMS: atom_id res chain seq x y z
N MET A 1 -58.58 -3.88 48.01
CA MET A 1 -58.29 -3.50 46.58
C MET A 1 -56.85 -3.04 46.52
N CYS A 2 -55.92 -3.91 46.10
CA CYS A 2 -54.51 -3.60 45.90
C CYS A 2 -54.24 -3.42 44.43
N PHE A 3 -53.75 -2.27 44.03
CA PHE A 3 -53.24 -2.01 42.68
C PHE A 3 -51.75 -2.37 42.63
N CYS A 4 -51.39 -3.40 41.84
CA CYS A 4 -50.01 -3.69 41.48
C CYS A 4 -49.63 -2.88 40.20
N ILE A 5 -48.65 -1.99 40.34
CA ILE A 5 -48.04 -1.28 39.22
C ILE A 5 -46.83 -2.11 38.77
N HIS A 6 -46.86 -2.62 37.52
CA HIS A 6 -45.72 -3.28 36.86
C HIS A 6 -44.86 -2.22 36.22
N SER A 7 -43.63 -2.10 36.69
CA SER A 7 -42.57 -1.28 36.02
C SER A 7 -41.86 -2.12 34.97
N ALA A 8 -41.79 -1.60 33.74
CA ALA A 8 -41.03 -2.16 32.64
C ALA A 8 -39.51 -1.95 32.85
N PRO A 9 -38.66 -2.88 32.44
CA PRO A 9 -37.21 -2.70 32.52
C PRO A 9 -36.71 -1.75 31.39
N THR A 10 -36.10 -0.66 31.78
CA THR A 10 -35.32 0.22 30.89
C THR A 10 -33.99 -0.46 30.55
N CYS A 11 -33.82 -0.78 29.28
CA CYS A 11 -32.58 -1.31 28.73
C CYS A 11 -31.58 -0.14 28.56
N HIS A 12 -30.60 -0.05 29.48
CA HIS A 12 -29.46 0.88 29.31
C HIS A 12 -28.46 0.29 28.30
N LEU A 13 -28.45 0.83 27.12
CA LEU A 13 -27.34 0.62 26.18
C LEU A 13 -26.11 1.38 26.67
N SER A 14 -24.99 0.68 26.88
CA SER A 14 -23.75 1.26 27.36
C SER A 14 -23.15 2.18 26.31
N GLY A 15 -22.66 3.36 26.71
CA GLY A 15 -22.10 4.37 25.77
C GLY A 15 -20.89 3.92 24.94
N ALA A 16 -20.29 2.75 25.24
CA ALA A 16 -19.16 2.19 24.53
C ALA A 16 -19.54 1.69 23.13
N ASP A 17 -20.73 1.08 22.98
CA ASP A 17 -21.17 0.52 21.66
C ASP A 17 -21.51 1.62 20.67
N THR A 18 -21.99 2.75 21.15
CA THR A 18 -22.35 3.91 20.28
C THR A 18 -21.10 4.62 19.75
N VAL A 19 -20.01 4.68 20.54
CA VAL A 19 -18.74 5.30 20.12
C VAL A 19 -18.03 4.43 19.07
N GLN A 20 -18.01 3.09 19.25
CA GLN A 20 -17.40 2.20 18.24
C GLN A 20 -18.14 2.21 16.90
N LEU A 21 -19.47 2.31 16.90
CA LEU A 21 -20.27 2.44 15.66
C LEU A 21 -20.02 3.77 14.96
N LEU A 22 -19.80 4.86 15.69
CA LEU A 22 -19.47 6.16 15.11
C LEU A 22 -18.04 6.20 14.55
N GLU A 23 -17.07 5.60 15.24
CA GLU A 23 -15.68 5.50 14.71
C GLU A 23 -15.58 4.63 13.46
N GLY A 24 -16.33 3.52 13.39
CA GLY A 24 -16.42 2.68 12.20
C GLY A 24 -17.03 3.41 11.00
N LYS A 25 -18.07 4.22 11.21
CA LYS A 25 -18.71 5.04 10.16
C LYS A 25 -17.81 6.21 9.70
N ILE A 26 -17.08 6.85 10.62
CA ILE A 26 -16.13 7.92 10.30
C ILE A 26 -14.96 7.40 9.45
N LYS A 27 -14.44 6.19 9.74
CA LYS A 27 -13.39 5.55 8.92
C LYS A 27 -13.87 5.23 7.48
N MET A 28 -15.13 4.86 7.29
CA MET A 28 -15.69 4.61 5.95
C MET A 28 -15.96 5.91 5.17
N ALA A 29 -16.47 6.95 5.82
CA ALA A 29 -16.78 8.23 5.19
C ALA A 29 -15.54 8.99 4.67
N SER A 30 -14.33 8.74 5.21
CA SER A 30 -13.11 9.44 4.77
C SER A 30 -12.50 8.88 3.47
N ARG A 31 -13.13 7.88 2.84
CA ARG A 31 -12.62 7.20 1.64
C ARG A 31 -13.45 7.36 0.37
N ASP A 32 -14.52 8.14 0.40
CA ASP A 32 -15.33 8.45 -0.78
C ASP A 32 -14.66 9.48 -1.71
N GLY A 33 -13.37 9.75 -1.49
CA GLY A 33 -12.56 10.60 -2.35
C GLY A 33 -12.19 9.90 -3.67
N ASN A 34 -12.21 10.66 -4.75
CA ASN A 34 -11.78 10.20 -6.08
C ASN A 34 -10.25 10.08 -6.12
N TYR A 35 -9.72 9.04 -5.51
CA TYR A 35 -8.27 8.81 -5.43
C TYR A 35 -7.72 8.38 -6.79
N THR A 36 -6.94 9.24 -7.42
CA THR A 36 -6.28 8.96 -8.69
C THR A 36 -4.82 8.53 -8.52
N ALA A 37 -4.21 8.85 -7.37
CA ALA A 37 -2.78 8.66 -7.14
C ALA A 37 -2.40 7.26 -6.62
N PHE A 38 -1.17 6.85 -6.92
CA PHE A 38 -0.52 5.63 -6.42
C PHE A 38 0.48 5.98 -5.34
N TYR A 39 0.52 5.18 -4.26
CA TYR A 39 1.60 5.26 -3.30
C TYR A 39 2.74 4.35 -3.74
N VAL A 40 3.95 4.88 -3.88
CA VAL A 40 5.13 4.09 -4.26
C VAL A 40 5.94 3.78 -3.01
N ALA A 41 6.06 2.49 -2.68
CA ALA A 41 6.95 1.98 -1.65
C ALA A 41 8.19 1.38 -2.33
N GLU A 42 9.32 2.04 -2.19
CA GLU A 42 10.62 1.58 -2.68
C GLU A 42 11.57 1.49 -1.48
N PRO A 43 11.78 0.29 -0.92
CA PRO A 43 12.68 0.10 0.22
C PRO A 43 14.13 0.41 -0.20
N PHE A 44 14.75 1.34 0.47
CA PHE A 44 16.15 1.71 0.23
C PHE A 44 17.06 1.26 1.38
N ASN A 45 18.34 1.08 1.09
CA ASN A 45 19.33 0.74 2.08
C ASN A 45 19.86 2.00 2.75
N SER A 46 19.68 2.12 4.07
CA SER A 46 20.12 3.27 4.87
C SER A 46 21.63 3.49 4.88
N SER A 47 22.43 2.49 4.46
CA SER A 47 23.89 2.63 4.33
C SER A 47 24.31 3.47 3.12
N SER A 48 23.40 3.83 2.22
CA SER A 48 23.66 4.67 1.04
C SER A 48 23.24 6.13 1.21
N LEU A 49 22.94 6.58 2.41
CA LEU A 49 22.55 7.98 2.73
C LEU A 49 23.70 9.00 2.61
N GLY A 50 24.63 8.78 1.68
CA GLY A 50 25.62 9.76 1.25
C GLY A 50 25.12 10.57 0.03
N ALA A 51 26.01 11.30 -0.64
CA ALA A 51 25.76 12.14 -1.82
C ALA A 51 25.07 11.45 -3.02
N TYR A 52 24.65 10.21 -2.88
CA TYR A 52 24.01 9.34 -3.88
C TYR A 52 22.58 8.90 -3.49
N ALA A 53 21.93 9.56 -2.55
CA ALA A 53 20.55 9.25 -2.13
C ALA A 53 19.55 9.19 -3.31
N THR A 54 19.86 9.83 -4.43
CA THR A 54 19.08 9.74 -5.68
C THR A 54 19.11 8.37 -6.35
N LYS A 55 20.08 7.50 -6.03
CA LYS A 55 20.12 6.13 -6.55
C LYS A 55 19.15 5.19 -5.84
N ASP A 56 18.72 5.53 -4.64
CA ASP A 56 17.85 4.70 -3.81
C ASP A 56 16.38 4.75 -4.25
N PHE A 57 16.01 5.78 -5.04
CA PHE A 57 14.68 5.93 -5.64
C PHE A 57 14.69 5.72 -7.15
N CYS A 58 15.50 4.79 -7.65
CA CYS A 58 15.68 4.61 -9.09
C CYS A 58 14.40 4.15 -9.79
N TYR A 59 13.61 3.28 -9.18
CA TYR A 59 12.37 2.78 -9.78
C TYR A 59 11.23 3.78 -9.69
N TYR A 60 11.13 4.52 -8.60
CA TYR A 60 10.22 5.66 -8.49
C TYR A 60 10.53 6.73 -9.54
N SER A 61 11.81 7.09 -9.67
CA SER A 61 12.26 8.03 -10.69
C SER A 61 12.02 7.53 -12.12
N MET A 62 12.14 6.23 -12.35
CA MET A 62 11.80 5.58 -13.63
C MET A 62 10.31 5.72 -13.97
N LEU A 63 9.39 5.48 -13.01
CA LEU A 63 7.95 5.68 -13.23
C LEU A 63 7.63 7.13 -13.59
N ARG A 64 8.27 8.10 -12.92
CA ARG A 64 8.14 9.52 -13.22
C ARG A 64 8.68 9.88 -14.60
N ALA A 65 9.82 9.32 -14.99
CA ALA A 65 10.41 9.53 -16.30
C ALA A 65 9.51 8.98 -17.41
N TRP A 66 8.91 7.79 -17.23
CA TRP A 66 7.95 7.24 -18.17
C TRP A 66 6.70 8.11 -18.31
N LYS A 67 6.19 8.65 -17.19
CA LYS A 67 5.05 9.58 -17.21
C LYS A 67 5.41 10.91 -17.88
N GLY A 68 6.63 11.42 -17.68
CA GLY A 68 7.11 12.64 -18.31
C GLY A 68 7.36 12.50 -19.83
N ALA A 69 7.76 11.29 -20.27
CA ALA A 69 7.96 10.99 -21.68
C ALA A 69 6.67 10.63 -22.44
N ASP A 70 5.64 10.18 -21.70
CA ASP A 70 4.36 9.73 -22.24
C ASP A 70 3.25 10.11 -21.23
N ASP A 71 2.50 11.16 -21.54
CA ASP A 71 1.42 11.66 -20.70
C ASP A 71 0.23 10.70 -20.58
N THR A 72 0.14 9.70 -21.47
CA THR A 72 -0.85 8.61 -21.42
C THR A 72 -0.45 7.49 -20.47
N PHE A 73 0.83 7.45 -20.02
CA PHE A 73 1.29 6.47 -19.03
C PHE A 73 0.50 6.63 -17.73
N PRO A 74 -0.14 5.57 -17.20
CA PRO A 74 -1.19 5.68 -16.18
C PRO A 74 -0.66 5.85 -14.75
N PHE A 75 0.48 6.51 -14.57
CA PHE A 75 1.06 6.78 -13.27
C PHE A 75 0.70 8.18 -12.77
N TYR A 76 0.09 8.27 -11.60
CA TYR A 76 -0.20 9.50 -10.87
C TYR A 76 0.41 9.38 -9.47
N ASP A 77 1.31 10.29 -9.17
CA ASP A 77 2.18 10.22 -8.01
C ASP A 77 1.52 10.86 -6.77
N SER A 78 1.36 10.10 -5.69
CA SER A 78 0.89 10.61 -4.40
C SER A 78 1.95 11.44 -3.66
N HIS A 79 3.22 11.34 -4.08
CA HIS A 79 4.32 12.12 -3.50
C HIS A 79 4.48 13.51 -4.12
N ASN A 80 3.68 13.83 -5.15
CA ASN A 80 3.80 15.09 -5.91
C ASN A 80 3.37 16.34 -5.11
N THR A 81 2.68 16.18 -3.99
CA THR A 81 2.47 17.25 -3.01
C THR A 81 3.74 17.39 -2.19
N THR A 82 4.51 18.42 -2.49
CA THR A 82 5.80 18.75 -1.89
C THR A 82 5.72 18.87 -0.38
N TYR A 83 6.07 17.82 0.31
CA TYR A 83 6.49 17.92 1.69
C TYR A 83 8.01 17.95 1.69
N ASN A 84 8.60 19.16 1.73
CA ASN A 84 10.00 19.33 2.04
C ASN A 84 10.23 18.84 3.47
N VAL A 85 10.59 17.58 3.62
CA VAL A 85 11.05 17.04 4.89
C VAL A 85 12.50 17.46 5.02
N ARG A 86 12.80 18.30 6.02
CA ARG A 86 14.18 18.63 6.34
C ARG A 86 14.86 17.42 6.97
N ASP A 87 16.15 17.23 6.68
CA ASP A 87 16.97 16.26 7.37
C ASP A 87 16.84 16.47 8.89
N GLY A 88 16.66 15.38 9.65
CA GLY A 88 16.46 15.44 11.10
C GLY A 88 15.01 15.63 11.56
N SER A 89 14.01 15.57 10.65
CA SER A 89 12.61 15.63 11.07
C SER A 89 12.25 14.45 11.99
N ASP A 90 11.50 14.76 13.05
CA ASP A 90 11.00 13.76 14.00
C ASP A 90 10.09 12.73 13.31
N TRP A 91 10.32 11.45 13.64
CA TRP A 91 9.57 10.35 13.03
C TRP A 91 8.10 10.38 13.43
N ASP A 92 7.81 10.47 14.71
CA ASP A 92 6.45 10.29 15.22
C ASP A 92 5.61 11.57 15.03
N LEU A 93 6.23 12.75 15.16
CA LEU A 93 5.55 14.04 15.03
C LEU A 93 5.40 14.51 13.57
N THR A 94 6.31 14.10 12.68
CA THR A 94 6.35 14.67 11.32
C THR A 94 6.28 13.62 10.22
N LEU A 95 7.19 12.65 10.21
CA LEU A 95 7.35 11.73 9.08
C LEU A 95 6.21 10.73 8.98
N LYS A 96 5.91 10.03 10.07
CA LYS A 96 4.85 9.02 10.13
C LYS A 96 3.44 9.57 9.85
N PRO A 97 3.00 10.71 10.42
CA PRO A 97 1.71 11.30 10.07
C PRO A 97 1.58 11.62 8.58
N ARG A 98 2.61 12.20 7.96
CA ARG A 98 2.63 12.55 6.52
C ARG A 98 2.62 11.32 5.63
N LEU A 99 3.39 10.28 5.98
CA LEU A 99 3.39 9.01 5.31
C LEU A 99 1.99 8.38 5.33
N ARG A 100 1.36 8.33 6.49
CA ARG A 100 0.00 7.80 6.67
C ARG A 100 -1.04 8.61 5.89
N GLU A 101 -0.92 9.93 5.84
CA GLU A 101 -1.81 10.79 5.05
C GLU A 101 -1.73 10.45 3.55
N ARG A 102 -0.51 10.33 3.00
CA ARG A 102 -0.32 9.94 1.59
C ARG A 102 -0.92 8.56 1.29
N ILE A 103 -0.65 7.57 2.15
CA ILE A 103 -1.20 6.23 2.00
C ILE A 103 -2.73 6.26 2.02
N ARG A 104 -3.34 6.97 2.97
CA ARG A 104 -4.80 7.12 3.08
C ARG A 104 -5.42 7.72 1.82
N ASN A 105 -4.71 8.62 1.17
CA ASN A 105 -5.15 9.31 -0.04
C ASN A 105 -4.79 8.57 -1.34
N SER A 106 -4.19 7.38 -1.26
CA SER A 106 -3.79 6.59 -2.41
C SER A 106 -4.81 5.49 -2.73
N LYS A 107 -4.91 5.13 -4.02
CA LYS A 107 -5.82 4.07 -4.49
C LYS A 107 -5.24 2.67 -4.33
N ASN A 108 -3.92 2.55 -4.27
CA ASN A 108 -3.18 1.30 -4.02
C ASN A 108 -1.72 1.60 -3.65
N ILE A 109 -0.97 0.54 -3.38
CA ILE A 109 0.47 0.59 -3.17
C ILE A 109 1.17 -0.05 -4.37
N VAL A 110 2.10 0.67 -5.00
CA VAL A 110 3.07 0.14 -5.96
C VAL A 110 4.35 -0.16 -5.19
N PHE A 111 4.68 -1.44 -5.02
CA PHE A 111 5.75 -1.88 -4.16
C PHE A 111 6.87 -2.54 -4.96
N PHE A 112 8.09 -1.98 -4.89
CA PHE A 112 9.27 -2.56 -5.50
C PHE A 112 9.98 -3.48 -4.52
N LEU A 113 10.08 -4.76 -4.87
CA LEU A 113 10.70 -5.80 -4.05
C LEU A 113 11.85 -6.47 -4.79
N SER A 114 13.06 -6.35 -4.27
CA SER A 114 14.30 -6.84 -4.88
C SER A 114 15.22 -7.51 -3.87
N SER A 115 16.33 -8.07 -4.35
CA SER A 115 17.41 -8.60 -3.50
C SER A 115 18.03 -7.53 -2.59
N ASN A 116 17.96 -6.24 -2.99
CA ASN A 116 18.47 -5.09 -2.23
C ASN A 116 17.45 -4.46 -1.28
N THR A 117 16.23 -5.00 -1.22
CA THR A 117 15.18 -4.48 -0.33
C THR A 117 15.64 -4.48 1.13
N ALA A 118 15.59 -3.31 1.77
CA ALA A 118 15.90 -3.14 3.18
C ALA A 118 14.63 -3.17 4.04
N ASN A 119 14.72 -3.81 5.21
CA ASN A 119 13.64 -3.87 6.18
C ASN A 119 13.66 -2.63 7.09
N SER A 120 13.45 -1.44 6.51
CA SER A 120 13.48 -0.17 7.23
C SER A 120 12.23 0.08 8.07
N ARG A 121 12.31 0.99 9.05
CA ARG A 121 11.16 1.43 9.86
C ARG A 121 10.05 2.02 8.98
N ALA A 122 10.43 2.82 7.98
CA ALA A 122 9.48 3.45 7.07
C ALA A 122 8.70 2.42 6.25
N VAL A 123 9.40 1.47 5.62
CA VAL A 123 8.75 0.41 4.82
C VAL A 123 7.84 -0.47 5.67
N LYS A 124 8.23 -0.79 6.92
CA LYS A 124 7.35 -1.51 7.84
C LYS A 124 6.06 -0.74 8.10
N GLU A 125 6.16 0.55 8.39
CA GLU A 125 5.00 1.41 8.62
C GLU A 125 4.12 1.54 7.36
N GLU A 126 4.73 1.69 6.18
CA GLU A 126 4.04 1.77 4.89
C GLU A 126 3.20 0.52 4.62
N ILE A 127 3.80 -0.65 4.78
CA ILE A 127 3.14 -1.94 4.55
C ILE A 127 2.09 -2.21 5.61
N ASP A 128 2.41 -1.99 6.89
CA ASP A 128 1.48 -2.23 7.99
C ASP A 128 0.25 -1.33 7.87
N TYR A 129 0.47 -0.03 7.84
CA TYR A 129 -0.61 0.93 7.72
C TYR A 129 -1.39 0.79 6.40
N GLY A 130 -0.69 0.61 5.28
CA GLY A 130 -1.33 0.50 3.97
C GLY A 130 -2.17 -0.76 3.81
N ILE A 131 -1.68 -1.91 4.25
CA ILE A 131 -2.37 -3.20 4.11
C ILE A 131 -3.32 -3.44 5.28
N ASN A 132 -2.82 -3.41 6.53
CA ASN A 132 -3.58 -3.84 7.70
C ASN A 132 -4.61 -2.81 8.15
N ASP A 133 -4.29 -1.51 8.12
CA ASP A 133 -5.21 -0.46 8.55
C ASP A 133 -6.07 0.07 7.39
N GLN A 134 -5.46 0.29 6.23
CA GLN A 134 -6.13 0.91 5.10
C GLN A 134 -6.71 -0.10 4.10
N GLY A 135 -6.25 -1.35 4.10
CA GLY A 135 -6.71 -2.40 3.20
C GLY A 135 -6.44 -2.09 1.72
N LEU A 136 -5.37 -1.36 1.42
CA LEU A 136 -5.02 -0.99 0.04
C LEU A 136 -4.57 -2.22 -0.74
N PRO A 137 -5.04 -2.42 -1.98
CA PRO A 137 -4.44 -3.38 -2.90
C PRO A 137 -2.96 -3.08 -3.14
N VAL A 138 -2.18 -4.12 -3.44
CA VAL A 138 -0.74 -4.00 -3.69
C VAL A 138 -0.39 -4.52 -5.08
N ILE A 139 0.39 -3.75 -5.82
CA ILE A 139 1.05 -4.18 -7.05
C ILE A 139 2.53 -4.32 -6.73
N VAL A 140 3.02 -5.58 -6.66
CA VAL A 140 4.43 -5.88 -6.38
C VAL A 140 5.19 -6.01 -7.68
N ILE A 141 6.20 -5.18 -7.85
CA ILE A 141 7.09 -5.17 -9.01
C ILE A 141 8.43 -5.74 -8.59
N TYR A 142 8.94 -6.69 -9.38
CA TYR A 142 10.21 -7.36 -9.14
C TYR A 142 11.27 -6.84 -10.12
N PRO A 143 12.18 -5.95 -9.69
CA PRO A 143 13.15 -5.31 -10.57
C PRO A 143 14.13 -6.25 -11.28
N GLU A 144 14.43 -7.39 -10.70
CA GLU A 144 15.39 -8.38 -11.21
C GLU A 144 14.76 -9.33 -12.25
N TYR A 145 13.45 -9.15 -12.52
CA TYR A 145 12.66 -10.00 -13.42
C TYR A 145 11.93 -9.12 -14.45
N ASP A 146 12.23 -9.30 -15.73
CA ASP A 146 11.76 -8.45 -16.82
C ASP A 146 10.59 -9.04 -17.63
N SER A 147 10.32 -10.33 -17.43
CA SER A 147 9.30 -11.07 -18.18
C SER A 147 8.49 -11.99 -17.27
N LYS A 148 7.37 -12.49 -17.80
CA LYS A 148 6.54 -13.48 -17.13
C LYS A 148 7.33 -14.77 -16.88
N GLU A 149 8.09 -15.22 -17.84
CA GLU A 149 8.90 -16.44 -17.80
C GLU A 149 10.05 -16.34 -16.80
N SER A 150 10.62 -15.13 -16.63
CA SER A 150 11.63 -14.89 -15.61
C SER A 150 11.03 -14.98 -14.19
N LEU A 151 9.79 -14.54 -14.01
CA LEU A 151 9.07 -14.47 -12.73
C LEU A 151 8.38 -15.79 -12.36
N LEU A 152 7.79 -16.50 -13.35
CA LEU A 152 6.93 -17.66 -13.15
C LEU A 152 7.57 -18.96 -13.66
N LYS A 153 7.20 -20.08 -13.05
CA LYS A 153 7.45 -21.44 -13.52
C LYS A 153 6.14 -22.23 -13.38
N ASN A 154 5.66 -22.82 -14.48
CA ASN A 154 4.40 -23.56 -14.50
C ASN A 154 3.21 -22.78 -13.92
N GLY A 155 3.12 -21.47 -14.22
CA GLY A 155 2.06 -20.59 -13.72
C GLY A 155 2.17 -20.21 -12.23
N ALA A 156 3.20 -20.65 -11.51
CA ALA A 156 3.47 -20.28 -10.12
C ALA A 156 4.69 -19.37 -10.01
N LEU A 157 4.71 -18.48 -9.02
CA LEU A 157 5.91 -17.70 -8.69
C LEU A 157 7.07 -18.64 -8.36
N LYS A 158 8.23 -18.38 -8.94
CA LYS A 158 9.46 -19.14 -8.69
C LYS A 158 9.85 -19.06 -7.21
N GLN A 159 10.60 -20.05 -6.73
CA GLN A 159 10.98 -20.13 -5.32
C GLN A 159 11.93 -18.98 -4.93
N GLU A 160 12.84 -18.59 -5.85
CA GLU A 160 13.73 -17.44 -5.65
C GLU A 160 12.97 -16.12 -5.50
N VAL A 161 11.85 -15.94 -6.22
CA VAL A 161 10.97 -14.76 -6.07
C VAL A 161 10.29 -14.78 -4.69
N LYS A 162 9.79 -15.94 -4.26
CA LYS A 162 9.16 -16.09 -2.94
C LYS A 162 10.16 -15.86 -1.81
N ALA A 163 11.43 -16.23 -1.99
CA ALA A 163 12.49 -15.99 -1.01
C ALA A 163 12.72 -14.49 -0.75
N LEU A 164 12.39 -13.60 -1.69
CA LEU A 164 12.46 -12.15 -1.45
C LEU A 164 11.48 -11.68 -0.38
N TRP A 165 10.36 -12.39 -0.17
CA TRP A 165 9.37 -12.05 0.86
C TRP A 165 9.94 -12.19 2.27
N ASP A 166 10.93 -13.05 2.48
CA ASP A 166 11.60 -13.27 3.77
C ASP A 166 12.39 -12.04 4.23
N LYS A 167 12.75 -11.14 3.29
CA LYS A 167 13.38 -9.85 3.60
C LYS A 167 12.43 -8.87 4.29
N LEU A 168 11.10 -9.03 4.07
CA LEU A 168 10.05 -8.22 4.67
C LEU A 168 8.96 -9.09 5.29
N PRO A 169 9.18 -9.64 6.48
CA PRO A 169 8.22 -10.53 7.14
C PRO A 169 6.84 -9.91 7.30
N ILE A 170 6.75 -8.59 7.54
CA ILE A 170 5.48 -7.89 7.64
C ILE A 170 4.67 -7.95 6.33
N PHE A 171 5.34 -7.80 5.18
CA PHE A 171 4.69 -7.96 3.87
C PHE A 171 4.26 -9.42 3.64
N LYS A 172 5.17 -10.36 3.86
CA LYS A 172 4.90 -11.81 3.73
C LYS A 172 3.65 -12.24 4.52
N ASN A 173 3.49 -11.73 5.73
CA ASN A 173 2.39 -12.07 6.63
C ASN A 173 1.09 -11.30 6.34
N SER A 174 1.15 -10.22 5.56
CA SER A 174 0.01 -9.34 5.30
C SER A 174 -0.52 -9.40 3.87
N MET A 175 0.27 -9.83 2.88
CA MET A 175 -0.08 -9.75 1.46
C MET A 175 -1.36 -10.52 1.07
N ASN A 176 -1.78 -11.51 1.86
CA ASN A 176 -3.03 -12.26 1.63
C ASN A 176 -4.28 -11.53 2.12
N LYS A 177 -4.13 -10.44 2.89
CA LYS A 177 -5.25 -9.68 3.46
C LYS A 177 -5.88 -8.71 2.47
N VAL A 178 -5.21 -8.45 1.37
CA VAL A 178 -5.64 -7.57 0.28
C VAL A 178 -5.38 -8.22 -1.07
N PRO A 179 -6.00 -7.76 -2.17
CA PRO A 179 -5.60 -8.19 -3.51
C PRO A 179 -4.15 -7.76 -3.76
N THR A 180 -3.24 -8.72 -3.92
CA THR A 180 -1.82 -8.48 -4.16
C THR A 180 -1.41 -9.08 -5.51
N LEU A 181 -1.06 -8.23 -6.48
CA LEU A 181 -0.65 -8.62 -7.82
C LEU A 181 0.87 -8.61 -7.94
N HIS A 182 1.45 -9.74 -8.35
CA HIS A 182 2.88 -9.90 -8.59
C HIS A 182 3.19 -9.80 -10.08
N ILE A 183 4.07 -8.85 -10.46
CA ILE A 183 4.42 -8.56 -11.85
C ILE A 183 5.94 -8.38 -12.04
N PRO A 184 6.48 -8.66 -13.24
CA PRO A 184 7.86 -8.33 -13.59
C PRO A 184 8.06 -6.83 -13.80
N LEU A 185 9.32 -6.38 -13.86
CA LEU A 185 9.70 -5.04 -14.27
C LEU A 185 9.59 -4.89 -15.78
N ASN A 186 8.38 -4.65 -16.28
CA ASN A 186 8.10 -4.44 -17.68
C ASN A 186 7.13 -3.26 -17.86
N LYS A 187 7.49 -2.26 -18.66
CA LYS A 187 6.70 -1.02 -18.81
C LYS A 187 5.24 -1.30 -19.24
N GLY A 188 5.03 -2.20 -20.19
CA GLY A 188 3.70 -2.55 -20.70
C GLY A 188 2.85 -3.26 -19.64
N VAL A 189 3.44 -4.23 -18.93
CA VAL A 189 2.79 -4.95 -17.82
C VAL A 189 2.44 -4.00 -16.69
N ILE A 190 3.36 -3.11 -16.32
CA ILE A 190 3.12 -2.09 -15.30
C ILE A 190 1.98 -1.17 -15.72
N ALA A 191 2.01 -0.65 -16.94
CA ALA A 191 0.95 0.23 -17.45
C ALA A 191 -0.43 -0.44 -17.42
N THR A 192 -0.52 -1.71 -17.83
CA THR A 192 -1.76 -2.50 -17.79
C THR A 192 -2.24 -2.69 -16.34
N SER A 193 -1.31 -3.05 -15.43
CA SER A 193 -1.62 -3.26 -14.02
C SER A 193 -2.09 -1.98 -13.32
N LEU A 194 -1.49 -0.82 -13.64
CA LEU A 194 -1.90 0.48 -13.10
C LEU A 194 -3.28 0.94 -13.58
N ARG A 195 -3.77 0.43 -14.75
CA ARG A 195 -5.14 0.70 -15.24
C ARG A 195 -6.17 -0.27 -14.67
N ASN A 196 -5.73 -1.38 -14.08
CA ASN A 196 -6.65 -2.42 -13.64
C ASN A 196 -7.39 -2.02 -12.35
N ALA A 197 -8.68 -1.74 -12.49
CA ALA A 197 -9.56 -1.32 -11.39
C ALA A 197 -9.68 -2.36 -10.25
N GLU A 198 -9.47 -3.66 -10.55
CA GLU A 198 -9.48 -4.72 -9.54
C GLU A 198 -8.38 -4.59 -8.48
N PHE A 199 -7.33 -3.82 -8.78
CA PHE A 199 -6.23 -3.49 -7.85
C PHE A 199 -6.26 -2.03 -7.42
N MET A 200 -7.45 -1.45 -7.29
CA MET A 200 -7.72 -0.13 -6.73
C MET A 200 -8.71 -0.23 -5.57
N ILE A 201 -8.57 0.60 -4.55
CA ILE A 201 -9.36 0.50 -3.31
C ILE A 201 -10.87 0.60 -3.55
N ALA A 202 -11.31 1.40 -4.53
CA ALA A 202 -12.73 1.64 -4.82
C ALA A 202 -13.44 0.42 -5.44
N SER A 203 -12.69 -0.46 -6.12
CA SER A 203 -13.24 -1.57 -6.91
C SER A 203 -12.45 -2.87 -6.74
N LYS A 204 -11.69 -2.99 -5.64
CA LYS A 204 -10.80 -4.11 -5.39
C LYS A 204 -11.52 -5.44 -5.39
N LYS A 205 -10.92 -6.44 -6.03
CA LYS A 205 -11.35 -7.82 -5.99
C LYS A 205 -11.05 -8.50 -4.65
N ALA A 206 -11.41 -9.77 -4.52
CA ALA A 206 -11.18 -10.54 -3.30
C ALA A 206 -9.71 -10.56 -2.89
N SER A 207 -9.46 -10.57 -1.58
CA SER A 207 -8.12 -10.67 -1.02
C SER A 207 -7.47 -12.00 -1.39
N ASN A 208 -6.36 -11.95 -2.09
CA ASN A 208 -5.58 -13.12 -2.52
C ASN A 208 -4.24 -12.67 -3.15
N VAL A 209 -3.35 -13.64 -3.39
CA VAL A 209 -2.11 -13.46 -4.14
C VAL A 209 -2.37 -13.75 -5.62
N TYR A 210 -2.30 -12.73 -6.45
CA TYR A 210 -2.50 -12.78 -7.89
C TYR A 210 -1.18 -12.68 -8.64
N ARG A 211 -1.16 -13.20 -9.85
CA ARG A 211 -0.02 -13.17 -10.78
C ARG A 211 -0.48 -12.60 -12.11
N TYR A 212 0.40 -11.92 -12.79
CA TYR A 212 0.16 -11.49 -14.16
C TYR A 212 0.09 -12.71 -15.08
N ASN A 213 -1.01 -12.84 -15.79
CA ASN A 213 -1.26 -13.93 -16.75
C ASN A 213 -1.01 -13.48 -18.19
#